data_a2c1dccfbfb67fff9ce2568dbb3d0a96
#
_entry.id   a2c1dccfbfb67fff9ce2568dbb3d0a96
#
_cell.length_a   1.000
_cell.length_b   1.000
_cell.length_c   1.000
_cell.angle_alpha   90.00
_cell.angle_beta   90.00
_cell.angle_gamma   90.00
#
_symmetry.space_group_name_H-M   'P 1'
#
loop_
_entity.id
_entity.type
_entity.pdbx_description
1 polymer ?
#
loop_
_entity_poly.entity_id
_entity_poly.type
_entity_poly.pdbx_seq_one_letter_code
_entity_poly.pdbx_strand_id
1 'polypeptide(L)'
;NEVTLPQWEASKGEKNMTKTMTIKGMMCGHCEARVKKTLEELEHVTEAQVSHEKGTAVVSMETEVADEVLKKAVEDQGYQVENIQ
;
A
#
# COMPACT_ATOMS: atom_id res chain seq x y z
N ASN A 1 17.83 0.69 27.70
CA ASN A 1 17.17 0.57 27.69
C ASN A 1 16.59 0.20 26.74
N GLU A 2 15.93 -0.40 26.64
CA GLU A 2 15.40 -0.72 25.74
C GLU A 2 14.28 -0.27 25.52
N VAL A 3 14.05 0.27 24.57
CA VAL A 3 12.88 0.76 24.24
C VAL A 3 12.07 -0.34 23.74
N THR A 4 10.94 -0.52 24.27
CA THR A 4 10.02 -1.53 23.82
C THR A 4 9.31 -1.04 22.61
N LEU A 5 9.59 -1.63 21.47
CA LEU A 5 8.91 -1.25 20.25
C LEU A 5 7.54 -1.87 20.19
N PRO A 6 6.57 -1.19 19.60
CA PRO A 6 5.29 -1.80 19.38
C PRO A 6 5.46 -2.98 18.43
N GLN A 7 4.57 -3.93 18.55
CA GLN A 7 4.69 -5.10 17.75
C GLN A 7 4.66 -4.83 16.28
N TRP A 8 3.83 -3.91 15.86
CA TRP A 8 3.75 -3.58 14.46
C TRP A 8 5.08 -3.05 13.94
N GLU A 9 5.79 -2.32 14.76
CA GLU A 9 7.04 -1.74 14.36
C GLU A 9 8.16 -2.77 14.34
N ALA A 10 8.14 -3.65 15.28
CA ALA A 10 9.12 -4.70 15.33
C ALA A 10 9.02 -5.61 14.12
N SER A 11 7.81 -5.96 13.77
CA SER A 11 7.57 -6.79 12.64
C SER A 11 8.03 -6.14 11.36
N LYS A 12 7.75 -4.86 11.26
CA LYS A 12 8.07 -4.11 10.11
C LYS A 12 9.56 -3.95 9.91
N GLY A 13 10.30 -3.90 10.98
CA GLY A 13 11.71 -3.62 10.91
C GLY A 13 12.55 -4.73 10.40
N GLU A 14 11.97 -5.89 10.13
CA GLU A 14 12.77 -6.97 9.72
C GLU A 14 12.81 -7.18 8.25
N LYS A 15 11.75 -7.55 7.64
CA LYS A 15 11.73 -7.82 6.24
C LYS A 15 10.71 -7.02 5.50
N ASN A 16 9.90 -6.31 6.22
CA ASN A 16 8.81 -5.58 5.57
C ASN A 16 9.36 -4.41 4.78
N MET A 17 8.83 -4.23 3.61
CA MET A 17 9.17 -3.12 2.75
C MET A 17 7.93 -2.28 2.58
N THR A 18 8.12 -1.01 2.37
CA THR A 18 7.00 -0.08 2.21
C THR A 18 7.19 0.71 0.93
N LYS A 19 6.14 0.79 0.16
CA LYS A 19 6.15 1.59 -1.05
C LYS A 19 4.97 2.55 -1.04
N THR A 20 5.21 3.74 -1.53
CA THR A 20 4.18 4.77 -1.60
C THR A 20 3.82 4.98 -3.06
N MET A 21 2.53 4.88 -3.37
CA MET A 21 2.05 5.08 -4.72
C MET A 21 1.18 6.32 -4.76
N THR A 22 1.34 7.09 -5.81
CA THR A 22 0.45 8.21 -6.07
C THR A 22 -0.59 7.73 -7.07
N ILE A 23 -1.85 7.81 -6.69
CA ILE A 23 -2.94 7.28 -7.49
C ILE A 23 -3.93 8.38 -7.83
N LYS A 24 -4.31 8.42 -9.09
CA LYS A 24 -5.32 9.36 -9.53
C LYS A 24 -6.66 8.69 -9.64
N GLY A 25 -7.70 9.44 -9.42
CA GLY A 25 -9.06 8.92 -9.58
C GLY A 25 -9.73 8.52 -8.31
N MET A 26 -9.02 8.54 -7.20
CA MET A 26 -9.64 8.25 -5.93
C MET A 26 -10.30 9.52 -5.40
N MET A 27 -11.61 9.58 -5.54
CA MET A 27 -12.32 10.80 -5.19
C MET A 27 -13.14 10.69 -3.92
N CYS A 28 -13.25 9.51 -3.35
CA CYS A 28 -14.07 9.35 -2.16
C CYS A 28 -13.62 8.15 -1.37
N GLY A 29 -14.21 7.97 -0.20
CA GLY A 29 -13.84 6.88 0.67
C GLY A 29 -14.10 5.51 0.09
N HIS A 30 -15.07 5.40 -0.81
CA HIS A 30 -15.34 4.14 -1.47
C HIS A 30 -14.16 3.71 -2.32
N CYS A 31 -13.58 4.66 -3.03
CA CYS A 31 -12.42 4.36 -3.87
C CYS A 31 -11.26 3.97 -2.99
N GLU A 32 -11.10 4.67 -1.88
CA GLU A 32 -10.03 4.38 -0.96
C GLU A 32 -10.15 2.96 -0.43
N ALA A 33 -11.33 2.57 -0.03
CA ALA A 33 -11.54 1.23 0.51
C ALA A 33 -11.30 0.16 -0.55
N ARG A 34 -11.71 0.44 -1.77
CA ARG A 34 -11.54 -0.51 -2.84
C ARG A 34 -10.07 -0.74 -3.16
N VAL A 35 -9.31 0.34 -3.23
CA VAL A 35 -7.88 0.21 -3.51
C VAL A 35 -7.19 -0.51 -2.37
N LYS A 36 -7.56 -0.16 -1.14
CA LYS A 36 -6.96 -0.80 0.01
C LYS A 36 -7.21 -2.31 -0.03
N LYS A 37 -8.44 -2.70 -0.29
CA LYS A 37 -8.77 -4.10 -0.33
C LYS A 37 -8.01 -4.82 -1.43
N THR A 38 -7.93 -4.20 -2.59
CA THR A 38 -7.25 -4.79 -3.72
C THR A 38 -5.78 -5.02 -3.41
N LEU A 39 -5.15 -4.04 -2.79
CA LEU A 39 -3.74 -4.16 -2.46
C LEU A 39 -3.52 -5.22 -1.39
N GLU A 40 -4.41 -5.29 -0.42
CA GLU A 40 -4.24 -6.26 0.65
C GLU A 40 -4.47 -7.69 0.19
N GLU A 41 -5.14 -7.86 -0.94
CA GLU A 41 -5.35 -9.19 -1.48
C GLU A 41 -4.14 -9.73 -2.21
N LEU A 42 -3.17 -8.88 -2.48
CA LEU A 42 -1.97 -9.34 -3.17
C LEU A 42 -1.12 -10.19 -2.24
N GLU A 43 -0.45 -11.17 -2.82
CA GLU A 43 0.46 -11.98 -2.04
C GLU A 43 1.58 -11.11 -1.55
N HIS A 44 2.10 -11.40 -0.39
CA HIS A 44 3.24 -10.69 0.20
C HIS A 44 2.90 -9.29 0.72
N VAL A 45 1.70 -8.81 0.49
CA VAL A 45 1.30 -7.54 1.06
C VAL A 45 0.69 -7.80 2.42
N THR A 46 1.25 -7.19 3.44
CA THR A 46 0.76 -7.37 4.81
C THR A 46 -0.26 -6.32 5.18
N GLU A 47 -0.10 -5.12 4.63
CA GLU A 47 -1.01 -4.05 4.98
C GLU A 47 -0.98 -2.99 3.91
N ALA A 48 -2.05 -2.29 3.71
CA ALA A 48 -2.11 -1.17 2.79
C ALA A 48 -2.87 -0.04 3.45
N GLN A 49 -2.33 1.16 3.33
CA GLN A 49 -2.99 2.34 3.84
C GLN A 49 -3.19 3.28 2.70
N VAL A 50 -4.43 3.63 2.44
CA VAL A 50 -4.79 4.44 1.29
C VAL A 50 -5.45 5.70 1.77
N SER A 51 -5.11 6.82 1.16
CA SER A 51 -5.72 8.09 1.49
C SER A 51 -6.23 8.74 0.22
N HIS A 52 -7.53 8.90 0.10
CA HIS A 52 -8.09 9.52 -1.08
C HIS A 52 -7.88 11.02 -1.07
N GLU A 53 -7.71 11.60 0.11
CA GLU A 53 -7.46 13.02 0.21
C GLU A 53 -6.10 13.40 -0.34
N LYS A 54 -5.14 12.55 -0.08
CA LYS A 54 -3.79 12.79 -0.58
C LYS A 54 -3.55 12.12 -1.91
N GLY A 55 -4.42 11.23 -2.29
CA GLY A 55 -4.23 10.49 -3.52
C GLY A 55 -3.06 9.53 -3.46
N THR A 56 -2.78 9.01 -2.27
CA THR A 56 -1.62 8.12 -2.12
C THR A 56 -2.02 6.82 -1.46
N ALA A 57 -1.23 5.80 -1.69
CA ALA A 57 -1.42 4.52 -1.05
C ALA A 57 -0.06 4.03 -0.59
N VAL A 58 0.03 3.69 0.68
CA VAL A 58 1.26 3.16 1.26
C VAL A 58 1.04 1.67 1.47
N VAL A 59 1.89 0.88 0.84
CA VAL A 59 1.76 -0.57 0.88
C VAL A 59 2.92 -1.16 1.65
N SER A 60 2.60 -1.95 2.65
CA SER A 60 3.62 -2.68 3.40
C SER A 60 3.61 -4.13 2.93
N MET A 61 4.77 -4.68 2.72
CA MET A 61 4.86 -6.04 2.19
C MET A 61 5.99 -6.78 2.87
N GLU A 62 5.84 -8.09 3.01
CA GLU A 62 6.87 -8.88 3.69
C GLU A 62 8.01 -9.21 2.74
N THR A 63 7.79 -9.24 1.47
CA THR A 63 8.85 -9.35 0.48
C THR A 63 8.59 -8.34 -0.59
N GLU A 64 9.61 -8.03 -1.34
CA GLU A 64 9.47 -7.00 -2.36
C GLU A 64 8.50 -7.43 -3.44
N VAL A 65 7.51 -6.60 -3.70
CA VAL A 65 6.55 -6.82 -4.76
C VAL A 65 6.89 -5.85 -5.87
N ALA A 66 6.91 -6.32 -7.09
CA ALA A 66 7.27 -5.47 -8.21
C ALA A 66 6.29 -4.33 -8.35
N ASP A 67 6.81 -3.17 -8.75
CA ASP A 67 5.95 -2.01 -8.95
C ASP A 67 4.86 -2.30 -9.96
N GLU A 68 5.17 -3.11 -10.95
CA GLU A 68 4.19 -3.44 -11.97
C GLU A 68 2.99 -4.18 -11.41
N VAL A 69 3.24 -5.04 -10.43
CA VAL A 69 2.15 -5.79 -9.81
C VAL A 69 1.23 -4.84 -9.07
N LEU A 70 1.80 -3.93 -8.30
CA LEU A 70 1.03 -2.96 -7.56
C LEU A 70 0.26 -2.05 -8.51
N LYS A 71 0.93 -1.58 -9.54
CA LYS A 71 0.32 -0.69 -10.50
C LYS A 71 -0.85 -1.36 -11.20
N LYS A 72 -0.65 -2.59 -11.64
CA LYS A 72 -1.69 -3.31 -12.35
C LYS A 72 -2.89 -3.56 -11.46
N ALA A 73 -2.66 -3.90 -10.20
CA ALA A 73 -3.75 -4.15 -9.28
C ALA A 73 -4.64 -2.92 -9.13
N VAL A 74 -4.02 -1.75 -9.04
CA VAL A 74 -4.77 -0.52 -8.90
C VAL A 74 -5.46 -0.16 -10.21
N GLU A 75 -4.78 -0.35 -11.32
CA GLU A 75 -5.35 0.02 -12.61
C GLU A 75 -6.53 -0.89 -12.97
N ASP A 76 -6.50 -2.12 -12.49
CA ASP A 76 -7.62 -3.02 -12.72
C ASP A 76 -8.89 -2.51 -12.07
N GLN A 77 -8.77 -1.65 -11.07
CA GLN A 77 -9.92 -1.08 -10.40
C GLN A 77 -10.38 0.21 -11.07
N GLY A 78 -9.71 0.62 -12.13
CA GLY A 78 -10.11 1.81 -12.84
C GLY A 78 -9.41 3.08 -12.42
N TYR A 79 -8.33 2.95 -11.64
CA TYR A 79 -7.59 4.11 -11.21
C TYR A 79 -6.26 4.15 -11.94
N GLN A 80 -5.56 5.26 -11.84
CA GLN A 80 -4.30 5.43 -12.52
C GLN A 80 -3.20 5.67 -11.51
N VAL A 81 -2.11 4.94 -11.65
CA VAL A 81 -0.95 5.12 -10.78
C VAL A 81 0.03 6.05 -11.47
N GLU A 82 0.37 7.13 -10.80
CA GLU A 82 1.28 8.09 -11.39
C GLU A 82 2.71 7.82 -11.01
N ASN A 83 2.93 7.39 -9.80
CA ASN A 83 4.29 7.25 -9.31
C ASN A 83 4.33 6.21 -8.20
N ILE A 84 5.43 5.50 -8.10
CA ILE A 84 5.65 4.55 -7.02
C ILE A 84 7.05 4.80 -6.49
N GLN A 85 7.15 4.99 -5.19
CA GLN A 85 8.45 5.23 -4.58
C GLN A 85 8.85 4.14 -3.62
#